data_a82eaa5d64eac21d5c7f3f172f94584e
#
_entry.id   a82eaa5d64eac21d5c7f3f172f94584e
#
_cell.length_a   1.000
_cell.length_b   1.000
_cell.length_c   1.000
_cell.angle_alpha   90.00
_cell.angle_beta   90.00
_cell.angle_gamma   90.00
#
_symmetry.space_group_name_H-M   'P 1'
#
loop_
_entity.id
_entity.type
_entity.pdbx_description
1 polymer ?
#
loop_
_entity_poly.entity_id
_entity_poly.type
_entity_poly.pdbx_seq_one_letter_code
_entity_poly.pdbx_strand_id
1 'polypeptide(L)'
;MLDIKSDFEPNGYSEWRKVVEKDLKGADFVRKLVRQTYAGLQIEPLYTDAEPNQIPLPGVAGWDIRQEHVHPDPSAVRENIARDIAGGCTSVLLRSDPTGQKGIVLDSLEEVLQDFDGPVALEGGFRFAETSAKLLDYWKDKTPRGALLCDPVGAMVVTGKVQDSIEEAIESMAKIAAQCVDFDEVTVPKVSACVYHDAGADEVQELAFTMSTALHYLRAMEKQGIALEVAIKQFQFCYPVSTQFFGDIAKLRAARIMWNRIVTASGCDVSMQLHCRTSQRMLTKVDPWVNILRNTTAGFAGAVGGADIMTVLPHDQL
;
A
#
# COMPACT_ATOMS: atom_id res chain seq x y z
N MET A 1 3.03 34.14 23.81
CA MET A 1 2.75 33.58 22.48
C MET A 1 1.97 34.67 21.73
N LEU A 2 2.48 35.22 20.65
CA LEU A 2 1.76 36.24 19.86
C LEU A 2 0.55 35.57 19.23
N ASP A 3 -0.64 36.05 19.54
CA ASP A 3 -1.88 35.61 18.90
C ASP A 3 -2.12 36.42 17.63
N ILE A 4 -1.43 36.03 16.56
CA ILE A 4 -1.49 36.69 15.26
C ILE A 4 -2.90 36.69 14.66
N LYS A 5 -3.75 35.74 15.08
CA LYS A 5 -5.11 35.63 14.55
C LYS A 5 -6.04 36.75 15.06
N SER A 6 -5.77 37.27 16.25
CA SER A 6 -6.59 38.36 16.82
C SER A 6 -6.36 39.72 16.15
N ASP A 7 -5.27 39.88 15.39
CA ASP A 7 -4.91 41.14 14.73
C ASP A 7 -5.58 41.30 13.36
N PHE A 8 -6.30 40.27 12.87
CA PHE A 8 -6.94 40.29 11.56
C PHE A 8 -8.43 39.93 11.66
N GLU A 9 -9.26 40.74 11.02
CA GLU A 9 -10.67 40.41 10.86
C GLU A 9 -10.84 39.14 10.02
N PRO A 10 -11.70 38.19 10.43
CA PRO A 10 -11.95 36.99 9.66
C PRO A 10 -12.70 37.31 8.37
N ASN A 11 -12.11 36.97 7.24
CA ASN A 11 -12.72 37.11 5.94
C ASN A 11 -13.32 35.76 5.47
N GLY A 12 -14.55 35.79 4.97
CA GLY A 12 -15.22 34.62 4.41
C GLY A 12 -14.81 34.32 2.95
N TYR A 13 -15.27 33.17 2.43
CA TYR A 13 -15.00 32.78 1.04
C TYR A 13 -15.44 33.84 0.02
N SER A 14 -16.56 34.52 0.26
CA SER A 14 -17.12 35.54 -0.65
C SER A 14 -16.22 36.76 -0.75
N GLU A 15 -15.61 37.22 0.35
CA GLU A 15 -14.65 38.33 0.36
C GLU A 15 -13.37 37.96 -0.37
N TRP A 16 -12.82 36.79 -0.04
CA TRP A 16 -11.66 36.24 -0.73
C TRP A 16 -11.92 36.15 -2.25
N ARG A 17 -13.07 35.60 -2.65
CA ARG A 17 -13.43 35.44 -4.07
C ARG A 17 -13.46 36.77 -4.82
N LYS A 18 -14.03 37.85 -4.24
CA LYS A 18 -14.05 39.18 -4.83
C LYS A 18 -12.64 39.74 -5.06
N VAL A 19 -11.73 39.54 -4.11
CA VAL A 19 -10.34 39.98 -4.26
C VAL A 19 -9.65 39.23 -5.40
N VAL A 20 -9.82 37.91 -5.44
CA VAL A 20 -9.23 37.07 -6.50
C VAL A 20 -9.75 37.45 -7.88
N GLU A 21 -11.07 37.68 -8.02
CA GLU A 21 -11.67 38.07 -9.30
C GLU A 21 -11.16 39.46 -9.77
N LYS A 22 -10.93 40.38 -8.83
CA LYS A 22 -10.31 41.68 -9.12
C LYS A 22 -8.88 41.50 -9.64
N ASP A 23 -8.10 40.61 -9.00
CA ASP A 23 -6.71 40.35 -9.37
C ASP A 23 -6.58 39.59 -10.69
N LEU A 24 -7.60 38.81 -11.07
CA LEU A 24 -7.69 38.15 -12.36
C LEU A 24 -7.93 39.09 -13.54
N LYS A 25 -8.30 40.36 -13.28
CA LYS A 25 -8.50 41.41 -14.30
C LYS A 25 -9.40 40.99 -15.48
N GLY A 26 -10.48 40.27 -15.17
CA GLY A 26 -11.43 39.78 -16.17
C GLY A 26 -11.09 38.40 -16.78
N ALA A 27 -10.01 37.75 -16.35
CA ALA A 27 -9.76 36.37 -16.73
C ALA A 27 -10.76 35.43 -16.01
N ASP A 28 -11.18 34.38 -16.70
CA ASP A 28 -12.10 33.39 -16.15
C ASP A 28 -11.48 32.64 -14.96
N PHE A 29 -12.18 32.64 -13.83
CA PHE A 29 -11.72 32.05 -12.57
C PHE A 29 -11.51 30.55 -12.68
N VAL A 30 -12.48 29.82 -13.23
CA VAL A 30 -12.42 28.37 -13.33
C VAL A 30 -11.23 27.97 -14.19
N ARG A 31 -11.10 28.59 -15.35
CA ARG A 31 -10.00 28.29 -16.29
C ARG A 31 -8.61 28.58 -15.71
N LYS A 32 -8.49 29.55 -14.80
CA LYS A 32 -7.19 30.00 -14.28
C LYS A 32 -6.80 29.32 -12.97
N LEU A 33 -7.75 29.02 -12.11
CA LEU A 33 -7.49 28.60 -10.74
C LEU A 33 -8.03 27.22 -10.37
N VAL A 34 -9.12 26.77 -11.00
CA VAL A 34 -9.63 25.43 -10.77
C VAL A 34 -8.81 24.45 -11.59
N ARG A 35 -8.29 23.44 -10.92
CA ARG A 35 -7.54 22.37 -11.57
C ARG A 35 -8.41 21.14 -11.72
N GLN A 36 -8.20 20.39 -12.78
CA GLN A 36 -8.80 19.08 -12.98
C GLN A 36 -7.72 18.02 -12.89
N THR A 37 -7.95 16.98 -12.08
CA THR A 37 -7.05 15.81 -12.00
C THR A 37 -7.22 14.96 -13.27
N TYR A 38 -6.30 14.02 -13.49
CA TYR A 38 -6.41 13.06 -14.59
C TYR A 38 -7.68 12.19 -14.46
N ALA A 39 -8.10 11.87 -13.23
CA ALA A 39 -9.35 11.17 -12.94
C ALA A 39 -10.63 12.03 -13.12
N GLY A 40 -10.50 13.31 -13.55
CA GLY A 40 -11.63 14.21 -13.79
C GLY A 40 -12.16 14.91 -12.53
N LEU A 41 -11.49 14.77 -11.38
CA LEU A 41 -11.87 15.49 -10.16
C LEU A 41 -11.49 16.97 -10.27
N GLN A 42 -12.41 17.87 -9.91
CA GLN A 42 -12.13 19.30 -9.82
C GLN A 42 -11.51 19.61 -8.45
N ILE A 43 -10.45 20.42 -8.47
CA ILE A 43 -9.77 20.91 -7.27
C ILE A 43 -9.90 22.42 -7.27
N GLU A 44 -10.65 22.92 -6.28
CA GLU A 44 -10.82 24.35 -6.05
C GLU A 44 -9.53 24.95 -5.44
N PRO A 45 -9.25 26.25 -5.70
CA PRO A 45 -8.08 26.92 -5.15
C PRO A 45 -8.15 27.16 -3.64
N LEU A 46 -9.34 27.11 -3.03
CA LEU A 46 -9.55 27.27 -1.59
C LEU A 46 -10.77 26.47 -1.14
N TYR A 47 -10.62 25.77 -0.03
CA TYR A 47 -11.70 25.09 0.70
C TYR A 47 -11.80 25.70 2.10
N THR A 48 -13.00 26.17 2.48
CA THR A 48 -13.26 26.79 3.79
C THR A 48 -14.11 25.92 4.71
N ASP A 49 -14.89 25.00 4.15
CA ASP A 49 -15.93 24.23 4.84
C ASP A 49 -15.56 22.73 4.91
N ALA A 50 -14.28 22.44 5.07
CA ALA A 50 -13.85 21.06 5.25
C ALA A 50 -14.36 20.53 6.61
N GLU A 51 -15.48 19.81 6.59
CA GLU A 51 -15.85 18.95 7.71
C GLU A 51 -14.68 17.99 7.98
N PRO A 52 -14.14 17.98 9.20
CA PRO A 52 -13.08 17.04 9.54
C PRO A 52 -13.64 15.63 9.41
N ASN A 53 -13.28 14.93 8.35
CA ASN A 53 -13.58 13.52 8.24
C ASN A 53 -12.94 12.82 9.43
N GLN A 54 -13.77 12.35 10.34
CA GLN A 54 -13.35 11.56 11.51
C GLN A 54 -13.03 10.13 11.06
N ILE A 55 -12.05 10.01 10.17
CA ILE A 55 -11.51 8.69 9.86
C ILE A 55 -10.49 8.41 10.96
N PRO A 56 -10.61 7.29 11.67
CA PRO A 56 -9.56 6.86 12.55
C PRO A 56 -8.29 6.67 11.70
N LEU A 57 -7.39 7.63 11.75
CA LEU A 57 -6.03 7.38 11.30
C LEU A 57 -5.41 6.43 12.34
N PRO A 58 -4.56 5.48 11.91
CA PRO A 58 -3.82 4.67 12.86
C PRO A 58 -3.14 5.60 13.86
N GLY A 59 -3.15 5.22 15.14
CA GLY A 59 -2.56 6.02 16.20
C GLY A 59 -1.10 6.34 15.89
N VAL A 60 -0.56 7.40 16.47
CA VAL A 60 0.79 7.96 16.22
C VAL A 60 1.93 7.00 16.66
N ALA A 61 1.69 5.71 16.74
CA ALA A 61 2.68 4.70 17.17
C ALA A 61 3.84 4.51 16.18
N GLY A 62 3.84 5.20 15.03
CA GLY A 62 4.79 5.00 13.95
C GLY A 62 4.27 4.01 12.90
N TRP A 63 5.07 3.72 11.93
CA TRP A 63 4.82 2.73 10.87
C TRP A 63 5.96 1.74 10.80
N ASP A 64 5.67 0.55 10.30
CA ASP A 64 6.67 -0.46 9.97
C ASP A 64 7.49 0.00 8.76
N ILE A 65 8.81 0.05 8.88
CA ILE A 65 9.75 0.33 7.79
C ILE A 65 10.16 -1.02 7.20
N ARG A 66 9.61 -1.33 6.02
CA ARG A 66 9.79 -2.62 5.34
C ARG A 66 10.66 -2.48 4.12
N GLN A 67 11.80 -3.14 4.09
CA GLN A 67 12.69 -3.13 2.93
C GLN A 67 12.49 -4.38 2.05
N GLU A 68 12.58 -4.17 0.71
CA GLU A 68 12.38 -5.20 -0.31
C GLU A 68 13.72 -5.83 -0.70
N HIS A 69 13.76 -7.17 -0.71
CA HIS A 69 14.92 -7.96 -1.12
C HIS A 69 14.53 -8.94 -2.24
N VAL A 70 15.25 -8.89 -3.36
CA VAL A 70 14.96 -9.66 -4.60
C VAL A 70 16.19 -10.41 -5.13
N HIS A 71 17.31 -10.40 -4.43
CA HIS A 71 18.54 -11.01 -4.91
C HIS A 71 18.49 -12.54 -4.73
N PRO A 72 18.99 -13.35 -5.70
CA PRO A 72 18.95 -14.81 -5.61
C PRO A 72 20.03 -15.42 -4.70
N ASP A 73 21.09 -14.67 -4.37
CA ASP A 73 22.15 -15.14 -3.47
C ASP A 73 21.75 -14.93 -2.01
N PRO A 74 21.58 -16.02 -1.21
CA PRO A 74 21.15 -15.93 0.17
C PRO A 74 22.10 -15.12 1.06
N SER A 75 23.41 -15.26 0.87
CA SER A 75 24.42 -14.54 1.64
C SER A 75 24.33 -13.03 1.42
N ALA A 76 24.17 -12.61 0.16
CA ALA A 76 24.00 -11.20 -0.18
C ALA A 76 22.69 -10.62 0.41
N VAL A 77 21.60 -11.40 0.40
CA VAL A 77 20.34 -10.98 1.01
C VAL A 77 20.46 -10.82 2.52
N ARG A 78 21.09 -11.78 3.20
CA ARG A 78 21.36 -11.73 4.65
C ARG A 78 22.17 -10.49 5.03
N GLU A 79 23.26 -10.20 4.30
CA GLU A 79 24.06 -9.00 4.52
C GLU A 79 23.28 -7.72 4.31
N ASN A 80 22.42 -7.66 3.27
CA ASN A 80 21.57 -6.51 3.01
C ASN A 80 20.51 -6.33 4.11
N ILE A 81 19.87 -7.40 4.57
CA ILE A 81 18.95 -7.37 5.71
C ILE A 81 19.65 -6.80 6.95
N ALA A 82 20.82 -7.30 7.30
CA ALA A 82 21.57 -6.82 8.46
C ALA A 82 21.89 -5.30 8.35
N ARG A 83 22.26 -4.84 7.15
CA ARG A 83 22.51 -3.41 6.88
C ARG A 83 21.25 -2.57 7.02
N ASP A 84 20.12 -3.03 6.47
CA ASP A 84 18.85 -2.32 6.51
C ASP A 84 18.29 -2.23 7.94
N ILE A 85 18.40 -3.30 8.71
CA ILE A 85 18.03 -3.31 10.15
C ILE A 85 18.91 -2.33 10.94
N ALA A 86 20.21 -2.32 10.70
CA ALA A 86 21.12 -1.33 11.30
C ALA A 86 20.76 0.11 10.88
N GLY A 87 20.16 0.28 9.71
CA GLY A 87 19.63 1.55 9.19
C GLY A 87 18.26 1.95 9.73
N GLY A 88 17.59 1.08 10.52
CA GLY A 88 16.30 1.37 11.13
C GLY A 88 15.09 0.66 10.50
N CYS A 89 15.31 -0.29 9.58
CA CYS A 89 14.26 -1.18 9.10
C CYS A 89 13.72 -2.04 10.25
N THR A 90 12.41 -2.31 10.21
CA THR A 90 11.72 -3.07 11.26
C THR A 90 11.17 -4.40 10.74
N SER A 91 10.98 -4.53 9.43
CA SER A 91 10.56 -5.79 8.77
C SER A 91 11.19 -5.95 7.39
N VAL A 92 11.13 -7.16 6.86
CA VAL A 92 11.68 -7.49 5.53
C VAL A 92 10.58 -7.99 4.59
N LEU A 93 10.70 -7.64 3.31
CA LEU A 93 9.91 -8.19 2.22
C LEU A 93 10.82 -8.99 1.29
N LEU A 94 10.71 -10.31 1.36
CA LEU A 94 11.36 -11.22 0.44
C LEU A 94 10.46 -11.39 -0.79
N ARG A 95 11.02 -11.17 -1.99
CA ARG A 95 10.21 -11.12 -3.20
C ARG A 95 10.84 -11.90 -4.34
N SER A 96 10.01 -12.64 -5.06
CA SER A 96 10.28 -13.13 -6.40
C SER A 96 9.62 -12.25 -7.47
N ASP A 97 9.96 -12.45 -8.73
CA ASP A 97 9.23 -11.81 -9.82
C ASP A 97 7.77 -12.32 -9.87
N PRO A 98 6.88 -11.65 -10.63
CA PRO A 98 5.46 -12.05 -10.69
C PRO A 98 5.24 -13.49 -11.19
N THR A 99 6.19 -14.07 -11.92
CA THR A 99 6.14 -15.48 -12.34
C THR A 99 6.59 -16.44 -11.25
N GLY A 100 7.24 -15.92 -10.19
CA GLY A 100 7.83 -16.69 -9.12
C GLY A 100 9.11 -17.45 -9.51
N GLN A 101 9.70 -17.16 -10.68
CA GLN A 101 10.87 -17.87 -11.19
C GLN A 101 12.20 -17.22 -10.86
N LYS A 102 12.20 -15.93 -10.55
CA LYS A 102 13.39 -15.13 -10.21
C LYS A 102 13.21 -14.46 -8.86
N GLY A 103 14.32 -14.12 -8.21
CA GLY A 103 14.33 -13.47 -6.91
C GLY A 103 14.81 -14.40 -5.82
N ILE A 104 14.23 -14.32 -4.64
CA ILE A 104 14.64 -15.08 -3.46
C ILE A 104 14.61 -16.60 -3.70
N VAL A 105 15.66 -17.30 -3.24
CA VAL A 105 15.72 -18.77 -3.23
C VAL A 105 14.98 -19.28 -1.99
N LEU A 106 13.85 -19.92 -2.19
CA LEU A 106 12.94 -20.34 -1.13
C LEU A 106 13.53 -21.39 -0.18
N ASP A 107 14.41 -22.25 -0.68
CA ASP A 107 15.05 -23.31 0.13
C ASP A 107 16.13 -22.76 1.08
N SER A 108 16.45 -21.46 0.98
CA SER A 108 17.47 -20.77 1.77
C SER A 108 16.89 -19.85 2.85
N LEU A 109 15.59 -19.93 3.17
CA LEU A 109 14.96 -19.02 4.14
C LEU A 109 15.64 -19.05 5.51
N GLU A 110 16.06 -20.22 6.00
CA GLU A 110 16.79 -20.34 7.27
C GLU A 110 18.14 -19.60 7.23
N GLU A 111 18.88 -19.68 6.13
CA GLU A 111 20.14 -18.96 5.95
C GLU A 111 19.92 -17.45 5.83
N VAL A 112 18.94 -17.03 5.02
CA VAL A 112 18.61 -15.62 4.76
C VAL A 112 18.18 -14.92 6.05
N LEU A 113 17.39 -15.58 6.88
CA LEU A 113 16.76 -15.03 8.08
C LEU A 113 17.46 -15.43 9.39
N GLN A 114 18.63 -16.03 9.32
CA GLN A 114 19.34 -16.61 10.48
C GLN A 114 19.49 -15.65 11.66
N ASP A 115 19.77 -14.37 11.39
CA ASP A 115 20.03 -13.34 12.40
C ASP A 115 18.88 -12.32 12.50
N PHE A 116 17.71 -12.66 11.96
CA PHE A 116 16.56 -11.76 11.91
C PHE A 116 15.34 -12.38 12.62
N ASP A 117 14.84 -11.70 13.64
CA ASP A 117 13.67 -12.10 14.44
C ASP A 117 12.48 -11.10 14.29
N GLY A 118 12.47 -10.34 13.22
CA GLY A 118 11.39 -9.41 12.91
C GLY A 118 10.30 -10.00 12.00
N PRO A 119 9.27 -9.21 11.68
CA PRO A 119 8.21 -9.64 10.76
C PRO A 119 8.76 -9.88 9.35
N VAL A 120 8.37 -11.03 8.75
CA VAL A 120 8.76 -11.42 7.41
C VAL A 120 7.56 -11.43 6.49
N ALA A 121 7.65 -10.67 5.39
CA ALA A 121 6.70 -10.74 4.30
C ALA A 121 7.32 -11.49 3.10
N LEU A 122 6.55 -12.35 2.45
CA LEU A 122 7.01 -13.12 1.30
C LEU A 122 6.03 -13.00 0.13
N GLU A 123 6.51 -12.48 -1.00
CA GLU A 123 5.74 -12.32 -2.23
C GLU A 123 6.23 -13.29 -3.31
N GLY A 124 5.41 -14.28 -3.65
CA GLY A 124 5.76 -15.37 -4.55
C GLY A 124 5.18 -15.29 -5.97
N GLY A 125 4.50 -14.21 -6.34
CA GLY A 125 3.81 -14.12 -7.63
C GLY A 125 2.85 -15.30 -7.82
N PHE A 126 2.89 -16.00 -8.97
CA PHE A 126 2.07 -17.20 -9.21
C PHE A 126 2.46 -18.41 -8.34
N ARG A 127 3.66 -18.42 -7.77
CA ARG A 127 4.10 -19.48 -6.87
C ARG A 127 3.71 -19.21 -5.41
N PHE A 128 2.74 -18.35 -5.15
CA PHE A 128 2.34 -17.98 -3.79
C PHE A 128 1.98 -19.19 -2.92
N ALA A 129 1.43 -20.26 -3.48
CA ALA A 129 1.12 -21.47 -2.72
C ALA A 129 2.39 -22.17 -2.21
N GLU A 130 3.40 -22.30 -3.05
CA GLU A 130 4.69 -22.86 -2.68
C GLU A 130 5.45 -21.97 -1.71
N THR A 131 5.49 -20.65 -1.99
CA THR A 131 6.17 -19.69 -1.12
C THR A 131 5.52 -19.63 0.26
N SER A 132 4.18 -19.67 0.32
CA SER A 132 3.46 -19.74 1.59
C SER A 132 3.78 -21.00 2.37
N ALA A 133 3.82 -22.18 1.73
CA ALA A 133 4.16 -23.42 2.38
C ALA A 133 5.58 -23.38 2.99
N LYS A 134 6.55 -22.81 2.27
CA LYS A 134 7.93 -22.66 2.76
C LYS A 134 8.03 -21.71 3.95
N LEU A 135 7.31 -20.58 3.92
CA LEU A 135 7.32 -19.62 5.03
C LEU A 135 6.58 -20.18 6.26
N LEU A 136 5.48 -20.90 6.06
CA LEU A 136 4.76 -21.59 7.14
C LEU A 136 5.62 -22.69 7.79
N ASP A 137 6.40 -23.44 7.00
CA ASP A 137 7.35 -24.42 7.51
C ASP A 137 8.47 -23.75 8.31
N TYR A 138 9.02 -22.63 7.80
CA TYR A 138 9.99 -21.80 8.52
C TYR A 138 9.46 -21.32 9.88
N TRP A 139 8.17 -21.01 9.99
CA TRP A 139 7.52 -20.53 11.22
C TRP A 139 7.10 -21.66 12.18
N LYS A 140 7.23 -22.93 11.81
CA LYS A 140 6.67 -24.08 12.56
C LYS A 140 7.03 -24.10 14.04
N ASP A 141 8.30 -23.76 14.35
CA ASP A 141 8.82 -23.72 15.72
C ASP A 141 9.07 -22.28 16.22
N LYS A 142 8.46 -21.29 15.57
CA LYS A 142 8.62 -19.85 15.83
C LYS A 142 7.25 -19.20 16.01
N THR A 143 7.21 -17.99 16.51
CA THR A 143 5.98 -17.18 16.51
C THR A 143 5.79 -16.56 15.13
N PRO A 144 4.73 -16.95 14.36
CA PRO A 144 4.51 -16.39 13.02
C PRO A 144 4.21 -14.90 13.08
N ARG A 145 5.00 -14.09 12.36
CA ARG A 145 4.81 -12.63 12.25
C ARG A 145 5.13 -12.16 10.85
N GLY A 146 4.19 -11.49 10.19
CA GLY A 146 4.41 -10.94 8.86
C GLY A 146 3.30 -11.18 7.85
N ALA A 147 3.66 -11.60 6.61
CA ALA A 147 2.69 -11.70 5.53
C ALA A 147 3.06 -12.75 4.47
N LEU A 148 2.07 -13.50 3.99
CA LEU A 148 2.23 -14.45 2.87
C LEU A 148 1.99 -13.82 1.51
N LEU A 149 1.45 -12.62 1.45
CA LEU A 149 1.24 -11.74 0.28
C LEU A 149 0.69 -12.45 -0.97
N CYS A 150 -0.32 -13.31 -0.80
CA CYS A 150 -0.99 -14.00 -1.89
C CYS A 150 -1.87 -13.02 -2.69
N ASP A 151 -1.53 -12.75 -3.94
CA ASP A 151 -2.30 -11.86 -4.83
C ASP A 151 -2.44 -12.46 -6.24
N PRO A 152 -3.31 -13.48 -6.43
CA PRO A 152 -3.49 -14.13 -7.72
C PRO A 152 -3.99 -13.17 -8.82
N VAL A 153 -4.88 -12.22 -8.48
CA VAL A 153 -5.36 -11.22 -9.45
C VAL A 153 -4.23 -10.26 -9.83
N GLY A 154 -3.45 -9.79 -8.85
CA GLY A 154 -2.30 -8.93 -9.12
C GLY A 154 -1.26 -9.62 -10.02
N ALA A 155 -0.95 -10.89 -9.77
CA ALA A 155 -0.05 -11.68 -10.61
C ALA A 155 -0.58 -11.81 -12.05
N MET A 156 -1.88 -12.06 -12.21
CA MET A 156 -2.55 -12.11 -13.52
C MET A 156 -2.46 -10.75 -14.25
N VAL A 157 -2.73 -9.65 -13.58
CA VAL A 157 -2.69 -8.30 -14.17
C VAL A 157 -1.29 -7.97 -14.69
N VAL A 158 -0.24 -8.29 -13.92
CA VAL A 158 1.15 -8.00 -14.33
C VAL A 158 1.61 -8.85 -15.49
N THR A 159 1.22 -10.13 -15.55
CA THR A 159 1.76 -11.07 -16.54
C THR A 159 0.86 -11.26 -17.75
N GLY A 160 -0.41 -10.87 -17.67
CA GLY A 160 -1.43 -11.14 -18.69
C GLY A 160 -1.76 -12.63 -18.84
N LYS A 161 -1.37 -13.47 -17.87
CA LYS A 161 -1.54 -14.93 -17.91
C LYS A 161 -2.12 -15.44 -16.61
N VAL A 162 -2.76 -16.58 -16.67
CA VAL A 162 -3.20 -17.39 -15.53
C VAL A 162 -2.62 -18.79 -15.74
N GLN A 163 -2.14 -19.45 -14.71
CA GLN A 163 -1.55 -20.80 -14.83
C GLN A 163 -2.62 -21.86 -15.11
N ASP A 164 -3.71 -21.84 -14.33
CA ASP A 164 -4.86 -22.74 -14.48
C ASP A 164 -6.13 -21.91 -14.71
N SER A 165 -6.88 -21.59 -13.66
CA SER A 165 -7.94 -20.60 -13.69
C SER A 165 -7.76 -19.59 -12.55
N ILE A 166 -8.29 -18.38 -12.72
CA ILE A 166 -8.21 -17.36 -11.69
C ILE A 166 -9.05 -17.78 -10.46
N GLU A 167 -10.13 -18.46 -10.67
CA GLU A 167 -11.00 -18.99 -9.62
C GLU A 167 -10.27 -20.01 -8.76
N GLU A 168 -9.53 -20.94 -9.36
CA GLU A 168 -8.72 -21.95 -8.66
C GLU A 168 -7.56 -21.30 -7.88
N ALA A 169 -6.93 -20.28 -8.47
CA ALA A 169 -5.87 -19.53 -7.79
C ALA A 169 -6.41 -18.76 -6.57
N ILE A 170 -7.58 -18.13 -6.68
CA ILE A 170 -8.25 -17.45 -5.57
C ILE A 170 -8.71 -18.47 -4.49
N GLU A 171 -9.21 -19.62 -4.90
CA GLU A 171 -9.56 -20.70 -3.96
C GLU A 171 -8.32 -21.22 -3.22
N SER A 172 -7.19 -21.39 -3.92
CA SER A 172 -5.91 -21.76 -3.30
C SER A 172 -5.47 -20.73 -2.27
N MET A 173 -5.54 -19.44 -2.58
CA MET A 173 -5.26 -18.36 -1.63
C MET A 173 -6.17 -18.45 -0.40
N ALA A 174 -7.47 -18.67 -0.58
CA ALA A 174 -8.42 -18.77 0.52
C ALA A 174 -8.17 -20.00 1.39
N LYS A 175 -7.72 -21.14 0.83
CA LYS A 175 -7.27 -22.32 1.58
C LYS A 175 -6.04 -22.03 2.43
N ILE A 176 -5.09 -21.23 1.94
CA ILE A 176 -3.93 -20.78 2.71
C ILE A 176 -4.39 -19.88 3.85
N ALA A 177 -5.30 -18.94 3.59
CA ALA A 177 -5.88 -18.08 4.62
C ALA A 177 -6.55 -18.88 5.74
N ALA A 178 -7.25 -19.99 5.40
CA ALA A 178 -7.85 -20.88 6.38
C ALA A 178 -6.83 -21.59 7.29
N GLN A 179 -5.59 -21.81 6.81
CA GLN A 179 -4.51 -22.39 7.64
C GLN A 179 -3.93 -21.37 8.63
N CYS A 180 -4.18 -20.09 8.42
CA CYS A 180 -3.61 -18.99 9.20
C CYS A 180 -4.63 -18.31 10.13
N VAL A 181 -5.79 -18.91 10.37
CA VAL A 181 -6.87 -18.29 11.19
C VAL A 181 -6.48 -18.08 12.67
N ASP A 182 -5.54 -18.87 13.17
CA ASP A 182 -5.03 -18.79 14.54
C ASP A 182 -3.76 -17.91 14.68
N PHE A 183 -3.31 -17.26 13.59
CA PHE A 183 -2.12 -16.41 13.59
C PHE A 183 -2.52 -14.94 13.63
N ASP A 184 -2.47 -14.33 14.81
CA ASP A 184 -2.93 -12.94 15.02
C ASP A 184 -2.10 -11.88 14.25
N GLU A 185 -0.80 -12.16 14.01
CA GLU A 185 0.15 -11.22 13.38
C GLU A 185 0.53 -11.62 11.94
N VAL A 186 -0.32 -12.42 11.26
CA VAL A 186 -0.07 -12.87 9.88
C VAL A 186 -1.20 -12.43 8.95
N THR A 187 -0.83 -11.75 7.86
CA THR A 187 -1.73 -11.46 6.75
C THR A 187 -1.49 -12.43 5.59
N VAL A 188 -2.54 -12.76 4.83
CA VAL A 188 -2.48 -13.71 3.72
C VAL A 188 -2.82 -13.07 2.40
N PRO A 189 -4.06 -12.58 2.14
CA PRO A 189 -4.33 -11.89 0.89
C PRO A 189 -3.64 -10.53 0.87
N LYS A 190 -2.92 -10.28 -0.23
CA LYS A 190 -2.49 -8.96 -0.62
C LYS A 190 -3.43 -8.43 -1.69
N VAL A 191 -3.84 -7.18 -1.55
CA VAL A 191 -4.57 -6.46 -2.61
C VAL A 191 -3.71 -5.28 -3.05
N SER A 192 -3.13 -5.38 -4.25
CA SER A 192 -2.14 -4.41 -4.73
C SER A 192 -2.72 -3.42 -5.73
N ALA A 193 -2.77 -2.14 -5.36
CA ALA A 193 -3.00 -1.04 -6.30
C ALA A 193 -1.79 -0.80 -7.22
N CYS A 194 -0.57 -1.19 -6.78
CA CYS A 194 0.65 -0.95 -7.55
C CYS A 194 0.60 -1.56 -8.94
N VAL A 195 -0.01 -2.73 -9.10
CA VAL A 195 -0.10 -3.40 -10.40
C VAL A 195 -0.99 -2.64 -11.40
N TYR A 196 -2.06 -2.03 -10.92
CA TYR A 196 -2.93 -1.18 -11.73
C TYR A 196 -2.29 0.17 -12.02
N HIS A 197 -1.65 0.76 -11.02
CA HIS A 197 -0.87 1.97 -11.16
C HIS A 197 0.19 1.85 -12.25
N ASP A 198 1.01 0.79 -12.20
CA ASP A 198 2.07 0.55 -13.16
C ASP A 198 1.53 0.31 -14.59
N ALA A 199 0.29 -0.19 -14.71
CA ALA A 199 -0.45 -0.30 -15.97
C ALA A 199 -1.08 1.02 -16.45
N GLY A 200 -1.01 2.11 -15.67
CA GLY A 200 -1.48 3.44 -16.06
C GLY A 200 -2.79 3.89 -15.40
N ALA A 201 -3.30 3.16 -14.40
CA ALA A 201 -4.49 3.56 -13.66
C ALA A 201 -4.30 4.92 -12.95
N ASP A 202 -5.38 5.68 -12.86
CA ASP A 202 -5.52 6.84 -12.01
C ASP A 202 -5.95 6.46 -10.58
N GLU A 203 -5.97 7.42 -9.67
CA GLU A 203 -6.26 7.21 -8.25
C GLU A 203 -7.66 6.62 -8.02
N VAL A 204 -8.65 6.99 -8.84
CA VAL A 204 -10.03 6.48 -8.74
C VAL A 204 -10.11 5.04 -9.21
N GLN A 205 -9.41 4.70 -10.30
CA GLN A 205 -9.31 3.35 -10.81
C GLN A 205 -8.55 2.43 -9.85
N GLU A 206 -7.44 2.92 -9.26
CA GLU A 206 -6.71 2.18 -8.22
C GLU A 206 -7.62 1.81 -7.04
N LEU A 207 -8.41 2.75 -6.53
CA LEU A 207 -9.37 2.53 -5.46
C LEU A 207 -10.47 1.53 -5.85
N ALA A 208 -11.06 1.70 -7.03
CA ALA A 208 -12.15 0.85 -7.51
C ALA A 208 -11.70 -0.62 -7.69
N PHE A 209 -10.55 -0.82 -8.35
CA PHE A 209 -10.03 -2.15 -8.62
C PHE A 209 -9.60 -2.87 -7.34
N THR A 210 -8.95 -2.18 -6.42
CA THR A 210 -8.55 -2.80 -5.15
C THR A 210 -9.76 -3.19 -4.30
N MET A 211 -10.78 -2.33 -4.19
CA MET A 211 -11.99 -2.68 -3.43
C MET A 211 -12.74 -3.86 -4.07
N SER A 212 -12.82 -3.90 -5.39
CA SER A 212 -13.44 -5.01 -6.13
C SER A 212 -12.69 -6.33 -5.91
N THR A 213 -11.35 -6.30 -6.00
CA THR A 213 -10.49 -7.47 -5.75
C THR A 213 -10.61 -7.95 -4.31
N ALA A 214 -10.58 -7.02 -3.33
CA ALA A 214 -10.74 -7.37 -1.92
C ALA A 214 -12.07 -8.06 -1.64
N LEU A 215 -13.18 -7.56 -2.19
CA LEU A 215 -14.49 -8.20 -2.05
C LEU A 215 -14.54 -9.61 -2.67
N HIS A 216 -13.84 -9.79 -3.78
CA HIS A 216 -13.77 -11.10 -4.42
C HIS A 216 -12.99 -12.10 -3.57
N TYR A 217 -11.87 -11.69 -3.01
CA TYR A 217 -11.08 -12.50 -2.07
C TYR A 217 -11.85 -12.81 -0.79
N LEU A 218 -12.51 -11.81 -0.20
CA LEU A 218 -13.31 -11.98 1.02
C LEU A 218 -14.40 -13.03 0.83
N ARG A 219 -15.12 -13.00 -0.30
CA ARG A 219 -16.14 -14.02 -0.63
C ARG A 219 -15.55 -15.42 -0.79
N ALA A 220 -14.34 -15.54 -1.32
CA ALA A 220 -13.66 -16.82 -1.43
C ALA A 220 -13.25 -17.37 -0.06
N MET A 221 -12.76 -16.50 0.84
CA MET A 221 -12.42 -16.86 2.21
C MET A 221 -13.66 -17.28 3.01
N GLU A 222 -14.78 -16.57 2.86
CA GLU A 222 -16.06 -16.93 3.47
C GLU A 222 -16.54 -18.32 3.01
N LYS A 223 -16.39 -18.64 1.72
CA LYS A 223 -16.70 -19.99 1.18
C LYS A 223 -15.84 -21.10 1.79
N GLN A 224 -14.63 -20.79 2.26
CA GLN A 224 -13.77 -21.73 3.01
C GLN A 224 -14.16 -21.83 4.49
N GLY A 225 -15.22 -21.16 4.94
CA GLY A 225 -15.72 -21.20 6.31
C GLY A 225 -14.98 -20.27 7.27
N ILE A 226 -14.16 -19.34 6.79
CA ILE A 226 -13.48 -18.35 7.64
C ILE A 226 -14.49 -17.30 8.09
N ALA A 227 -14.57 -17.04 9.40
CA ALA A 227 -15.42 -15.99 9.94
C ALA A 227 -15.00 -14.60 9.37
N LEU A 228 -15.99 -13.77 9.01
CA LEU A 228 -15.73 -12.48 8.32
C LEU A 228 -14.72 -11.59 9.05
N GLU A 229 -14.82 -11.49 10.37
CA GLU A 229 -13.90 -10.69 11.17
C GLU A 229 -12.44 -11.20 11.05
N VAL A 230 -12.24 -12.53 11.10
CA VAL A 230 -10.93 -13.16 10.94
C VAL A 230 -10.43 -12.96 9.50
N ALA A 231 -11.29 -13.18 8.51
CA ALA A 231 -10.93 -12.95 7.10
C ALA A 231 -10.49 -11.50 6.85
N ILE A 232 -11.23 -10.52 7.36
CA ILE A 232 -10.94 -9.09 7.20
C ILE A 232 -9.60 -8.71 7.85
N LYS A 233 -9.27 -9.26 9.02
CA LYS A 233 -7.97 -9.04 9.72
C LYS A 233 -6.77 -9.52 8.92
N GLN A 234 -6.94 -10.52 8.07
CA GLN A 234 -5.85 -11.08 7.26
C GLN A 234 -5.49 -10.25 6.02
N PHE A 235 -6.26 -9.21 5.65
CA PHE A 235 -5.97 -8.40 4.47
C PHE A 235 -4.82 -7.43 4.67
N GLN A 236 -3.91 -7.38 3.69
CA GLN A 236 -2.95 -6.30 3.53
C GLN A 236 -3.18 -5.59 2.19
N PHE A 237 -3.46 -4.29 2.24
CA PHE A 237 -3.59 -3.46 1.05
C PHE A 237 -2.26 -2.79 0.73
N CYS A 238 -1.86 -2.79 -0.55
CA CYS A 238 -0.63 -2.13 -0.98
C CYS A 238 -0.96 -1.04 -2.00
N TYR A 239 -0.73 0.23 -1.63
CA TYR A 239 -0.95 1.37 -2.50
C TYR A 239 0.36 2.06 -2.89
N PRO A 240 0.49 2.47 -4.17
CA PRO A 240 1.61 3.29 -4.60
C PRO A 240 1.49 4.70 -4.06
N VAL A 241 2.63 5.28 -3.70
CA VAL A 241 2.77 6.71 -3.39
C VAL A 241 3.80 7.34 -4.31
N SER A 242 3.53 8.55 -4.75
CA SER A 242 4.28 9.24 -5.81
C SER A 242 4.62 10.68 -5.44
N THR A 243 5.00 11.47 -6.43
CA THR A 243 5.19 12.92 -6.26
C THR A 243 3.89 13.71 -6.22
N GLN A 244 2.73 13.07 -6.38
CA GLN A 244 1.41 13.70 -6.26
C GLN A 244 0.99 13.79 -4.78
N PHE A 245 1.79 14.49 -3.99
CA PHE A 245 1.77 14.52 -2.53
C PHE A 245 0.35 14.56 -1.91
N PHE A 246 -0.43 15.60 -2.23
CA PHE A 246 -1.79 15.73 -1.68
C PHE A 246 -2.79 14.75 -2.29
N GLY A 247 -2.61 14.38 -3.57
CA GLY A 247 -3.42 13.37 -4.24
C GLY A 247 -3.25 11.99 -3.59
N ASP A 248 -2.01 11.61 -3.30
CA ASP A 248 -1.71 10.34 -2.62
C ASP A 248 -2.27 10.31 -1.19
N ILE A 249 -2.11 11.40 -0.41
CA ILE A 249 -2.72 11.51 0.92
C ILE A 249 -4.26 11.33 0.84
N ALA A 250 -4.90 12.00 -0.11
CA ALA A 250 -6.34 11.90 -0.31
C ALA A 250 -6.77 10.49 -0.71
N LYS A 251 -6.02 9.85 -1.63
CA LYS A 251 -6.24 8.46 -2.07
C LYS A 251 -6.17 7.48 -0.89
N LEU A 252 -5.13 7.55 -0.07
CA LEU A 252 -4.94 6.65 1.06
C LEU A 252 -6.06 6.80 2.12
N ARG A 253 -6.48 8.04 2.39
CA ARG A 253 -7.62 8.31 3.27
C ARG A 253 -8.93 7.79 2.68
N ALA A 254 -9.15 7.98 1.38
CA ALA A 254 -10.33 7.44 0.69
C ALA A 254 -10.35 5.91 0.72
N ALA A 255 -9.20 5.23 0.54
CA ALA A 255 -9.09 3.79 0.66
C ALA A 255 -9.58 3.28 2.04
N ARG A 256 -9.15 3.94 3.13
CA ARG A 256 -9.60 3.60 4.49
C ARG A 256 -11.10 3.80 4.67
N ILE A 257 -11.67 4.91 4.15
CA ILE A 257 -13.12 5.15 4.21
C ILE A 257 -13.89 4.05 3.49
N MET A 258 -13.48 3.73 2.27
CA MET A 258 -14.16 2.73 1.44
C MET A 258 -14.08 1.35 2.08
N TRP A 259 -12.90 0.95 2.60
CA TRP A 259 -12.75 -0.33 3.29
C TRP A 259 -13.55 -0.37 4.59
N ASN A 260 -13.51 0.68 5.41
CA ASN A 260 -14.28 0.77 6.64
C ASN A 260 -15.79 0.63 6.39
N ARG A 261 -16.29 1.19 5.27
CA ARG A 261 -17.70 1.01 4.88
C ARG A 261 -18.03 -0.46 4.59
N ILE A 262 -17.12 -1.21 3.94
CA ILE A 262 -17.28 -2.65 3.69
C ILE A 262 -17.26 -3.42 5.02
N VAL A 263 -16.29 -3.14 5.89
CA VAL A 263 -16.13 -3.76 7.20
C VAL A 263 -17.37 -3.55 8.08
N THR A 264 -17.84 -2.30 8.18
CA THR A 264 -19.04 -1.96 8.95
C THR A 264 -20.29 -2.62 8.37
N ALA A 265 -20.44 -2.67 7.04
CA ALA A 265 -21.55 -3.36 6.39
C ALA A 265 -21.52 -4.88 6.62
N SER A 266 -20.36 -5.45 6.91
CA SER A 266 -20.17 -6.85 7.30
C SER A 266 -20.41 -7.10 8.79
N GLY A 267 -20.77 -6.08 9.57
CA GLY A 267 -20.99 -6.17 11.02
C GLY A 267 -19.70 -6.29 11.84
N CYS A 268 -18.56 -5.94 11.26
CA CYS A 268 -17.23 -6.01 11.89
C CYS A 268 -16.68 -4.62 12.21
N ASP A 269 -15.67 -4.59 13.08
CA ASP A 269 -14.89 -3.39 13.43
C ASP A 269 -13.39 -3.72 13.38
N VAL A 270 -12.84 -3.68 12.19
CA VAL A 270 -11.43 -4.02 11.91
C VAL A 270 -10.80 -2.93 11.07
N SER A 271 -9.68 -2.40 11.52
CA SER A 271 -8.92 -1.39 10.77
C SER A 271 -8.25 -1.99 9.54
N MET A 272 -8.14 -1.18 8.47
CA MET A 272 -7.39 -1.52 7.27
C MET A 272 -5.89 -1.58 7.58
N GLN A 273 -5.20 -2.67 7.22
CA GLN A 273 -3.74 -2.69 7.19
C GLN A 273 -3.24 -2.15 5.85
N LEU A 274 -2.61 -0.99 5.89
CA LEU A 274 -2.22 -0.20 4.72
C LEU A 274 -0.70 -0.17 4.54
N HIS A 275 -0.20 -0.86 3.52
CA HIS A 275 1.17 -0.80 3.07
C HIS A 275 1.29 0.24 1.95
N CYS A 276 2.19 1.19 2.09
CA CYS A 276 2.54 2.15 1.04
C CYS A 276 3.91 1.81 0.44
N ARG A 277 3.99 1.81 -0.88
CA ARG A 277 5.22 1.58 -1.64
C ARG A 277 5.47 2.74 -2.59
N THR A 278 6.69 3.29 -2.62
CA THR A 278 6.99 4.36 -3.57
C THR A 278 6.88 3.86 -5.02
N SER A 279 6.33 4.72 -5.89
CA SER A 279 6.02 4.37 -7.28
C SER A 279 7.27 4.27 -8.14
N GLN A 280 7.40 3.20 -8.94
CA GLN A 280 8.44 3.10 -9.97
C GLN A 280 8.21 4.08 -11.12
N ARG A 281 6.94 4.43 -11.43
CA ARG A 281 6.59 5.34 -12.53
C ARG A 281 7.18 6.75 -12.37
N MET A 282 7.47 7.18 -11.15
CA MET A 282 8.07 8.50 -10.89
C MET A 282 9.59 8.52 -11.03
N LEU A 283 10.25 7.35 -11.08
CA LEU A 283 11.71 7.27 -11.11
C LEU A 283 12.26 7.58 -12.52
N THR A 284 13.50 8.05 -12.55
CA THR A 284 14.24 8.33 -13.80
C THR A 284 15.61 7.65 -13.79
N LYS A 285 16.05 7.19 -14.96
CA LYS A 285 17.41 6.68 -15.17
C LYS A 285 18.42 7.76 -15.51
N VAL A 286 17.95 8.91 -16.04
CA VAL A 286 18.82 9.96 -16.58
C VAL A 286 19.59 10.66 -15.48
N ASP A 287 18.94 10.90 -14.34
CA ASP A 287 19.54 11.44 -13.13
C ASP A 287 18.96 10.71 -11.92
N PRO A 288 19.55 9.58 -11.52
CA PRO A 288 18.99 8.78 -10.42
C PRO A 288 19.05 9.50 -9.06
N TRP A 289 19.95 10.47 -8.87
CA TRP A 289 20.01 11.23 -7.62
C TRP A 289 18.75 12.06 -7.35
N VAL A 290 18.07 12.54 -8.39
CA VAL A 290 16.78 13.24 -8.26
C VAL A 290 15.69 12.31 -7.70
N ASN A 291 15.83 11.00 -7.85
CA ASN A 291 14.90 10.05 -7.29
C ASN A 291 14.89 10.02 -5.75
N ILE A 292 15.98 10.46 -5.10
CA ILE A 292 16.01 10.63 -3.64
C ILE A 292 14.96 11.65 -3.20
N LEU A 293 14.86 12.79 -3.89
CA LEU A 293 13.85 13.82 -3.59
C LEU A 293 12.43 13.31 -3.87
N ARG A 294 12.25 12.58 -4.98
CA ARG A 294 10.95 11.97 -5.31
C ARG A 294 10.52 10.96 -4.26
N ASN A 295 11.41 10.05 -3.89
CA ASN A 295 11.15 9.04 -2.86
C ASN A 295 10.88 9.67 -1.48
N THR A 296 11.60 10.75 -1.12
CA THR A 296 11.35 11.50 0.13
C THR A 296 9.94 12.08 0.15
N THR A 297 9.54 12.76 -0.94
CA THR A 297 8.19 13.34 -1.05
C THR A 297 7.11 12.27 -1.01
N ALA A 298 7.31 11.17 -1.75
CA ALA A 298 6.36 10.06 -1.80
C ALA A 298 6.25 9.33 -0.45
N GLY A 299 7.38 9.03 0.20
CA GLY A 299 7.40 8.42 1.53
C GLY A 299 6.69 9.28 2.57
N PHE A 300 6.92 10.61 2.53
CA PHE A 300 6.22 11.54 3.42
C PHE A 300 4.71 11.59 3.14
N ALA A 301 4.28 11.53 1.87
CA ALA A 301 2.87 11.43 1.52
C ALA A 301 2.22 10.15 2.10
N GLY A 302 2.91 9.02 2.02
CA GLY A 302 2.47 7.76 2.61
C GLY A 302 2.30 7.85 4.13
N ALA A 303 3.30 8.40 4.82
CA ALA A 303 3.27 8.58 6.28
C ALA A 303 2.11 9.49 6.72
N VAL A 304 1.94 10.66 6.11
CA VAL A 304 0.83 11.60 6.40
C VAL A 304 -0.53 11.03 5.97
N GLY A 305 -0.54 10.21 4.92
CA GLY A 305 -1.73 9.50 4.44
C GLY A 305 -2.20 8.38 5.38
N GLY A 306 -1.37 8.01 6.37
CA GLY A 306 -1.72 7.03 7.40
C GLY A 306 -1.29 5.60 7.02
N ALA A 307 -0.12 5.41 6.42
CA ALA A 307 0.46 4.09 6.20
C ALA A 307 0.75 3.38 7.53
N ASP A 308 0.45 2.08 7.60
CA ASP A 308 0.89 1.19 8.68
C ASP A 308 2.26 0.60 8.36
N ILE A 309 2.55 0.41 7.06
CA ILE A 309 3.79 -0.16 6.54
C ILE A 309 4.29 0.71 5.39
N MET A 310 5.60 0.97 5.36
CA MET A 310 6.23 1.78 4.33
C MET A 310 7.41 1.04 3.68
N THR A 311 7.40 0.95 2.34
CA THR A 311 8.53 0.52 1.52
C THR A 311 8.97 1.65 0.62
N VAL A 312 10.20 2.12 0.79
CA VAL A 312 10.82 3.11 -0.08
C VAL A 312 11.81 2.41 -1.01
N LEU A 313 11.56 2.51 -2.31
CA LEU A 313 12.42 1.89 -3.31
C LEU A 313 13.79 2.56 -3.39
N PRO A 314 14.85 1.84 -3.75
CA PRO A 314 16.14 2.43 -4.06
C PRO A 314 16.05 3.52 -5.14
N HIS A 315 16.85 4.57 -5.04
CA HIS A 315 16.84 5.67 -6.00
C HIS A 315 17.36 5.24 -7.38
N ASP A 316 18.12 4.18 -7.45
CA ASP A 316 18.76 3.58 -8.63
C ASP A 316 18.08 2.26 -9.07
N GLN A 317 16.82 2.05 -8.68
CA GLN A 317 16.03 0.85 -8.95
C GLN A 317 15.86 0.53 -10.46
N LEU A 318 15.95 1.54 -11.37
CA LEU A 318 15.71 1.37 -12.81
C LEU A 318 16.97 1.08 -13.62
#